data_c2e65dcdd1998b339baae3e834811120
#
_entry.id   c2e65dcdd1998b339baae3e834811120
#
_cell.length_a   1.000
_cell.length_b   1.000
_cell.length_c   1.000
_cell.angle_alpha   90.00
_cell.angle_beta   90.00
_cell.angle_gamma   90.00
#
_symmetry.space_group_name_H-M   'P 1'
#
loop_
_entity.id
_entity.type
_entity.pdbx_description
1 polymer ?
#
loop_
_entity_poly.entity_id
_entity_poly.type
_entity_poly.pdbx_seq_one_letter_code
_entity_poly.pdbx_strand_id
1 'polypeptide(L)'
;MVRVSTEIGDAQQLDADRLRAALGLNWRLRHGSLAIHSQMLKMTHFLTAKRLPDELLVEVVEYLALTADTYEKHLFGVDVS
;
A
#
# COMPACT_ATOMS: atom_id res chain seq x y z
N MET A 1 12.20 13.25 7.50
CA MET A 1 11.03 12.63 6.87
C MET A 1 11.18 11.13 6.97
N VAL A 2 10.13 10.47 7.39
CA VAL A 2 10.11 9.02 7.56
C VAL A 2 9.20 8.42 6.50
N ARG A 3 9.68 7.37 5.83
CA ARG A 3 8.87 6.61 4.89
C ARG A 3 8.45 5.30 5.54
N VAL A 4 7.17 5.05 5.54
CA VAL A 4 6.63 3.75 5.92
C VAL A 4 6.14 3.06 4.65
N SER A 5 6.60 1.85 4.41
CA SER A 5 6.15 1.13 3.23
C SER A 5 5.99 -0.35 3.52
N THR A 6 5.09 -0.99 2.78
CA THR A 6 4.89 -2.42 2.85
C THR A 6 4.68 -2.96 1.44
N GLU A 7 5.21 -4.14 1.18
CA GLU A 7 5.07 -4.77 -0.12
C GLU A 7 3.74 -5.49 -0.22
N ILE A 8 3.10 -5.36 -1.38
CA ILE A 8 1.85 -6.04 -1.65
C ILE A 8 2.09 -7.27 -2.52
N GLY A 9 2.86 -7.12 -3.59
CA GLY A 9 3.15 -8.23 -4.47
C GLY A 9 3.91 -7.79 -5.71
N ASP A 10 4.27 -8.76 -6.53
CA ASP A 10 5.03 -8.52 -7.77
C ASP A 10 4.11 -7.93 -8.83
N ALA A 11 4.39 -6.70 -9.23
CA ALA A 11 3.56 -6.00 -10.21
C ALA A 11 3.56 -6.70 -11.58
N GLN A 12 4.58 -7.49 -11.88
CA GLN A 12 4.63 -8.24 -13.14
C GLN A 12 3.55 -9.31 -13.22
N GLN A 13 2.99 -9.73 -12.10
CA GLN A 13 1.92 -10.72 -12.09
C GLN A 13 0.55 -10.11 -12.37
N LEU A 14 0.47 -8.78 -12.47
CA LEU A 14 -0.77 -8.08 -12.72
C LEU A 14 -0.86 -7.71 -14.20
N ASP A 15 -2.03 -7.95 -14.79
CA ASP A 15 -2.28 -7.46 -16.14
C ASP A 15 -2.57 -5.95 -16.12
N ALA A 16 -2.73 -5.38 -17.32
CA ALA A 16 -2.93 -3.94 -17.45
C ALA A 16 -4.19 -3.48 -16.73
N ASP A 17 -5.26 -4.26 -16.78
CA ASP A 17 -6.52 -3.88 -16.15
C ASP A 17 -6.39 -3.86 -14.64
N ARG A 18 -5.69 -4.84 -14.07
CA ARG A 18 -5.47 -4.88 -12.63
C ARG A 18 -4.54 -3.78 -12.18
N LEU A 19 -3.53 -3.44 -12.98
CA LEU A 19 -2.66 -2.32 -12.67
C LEU A 19 -3.42 -1.00 -12.66
N ARG A 20 -4.33 -0.80 -13.62
CA ARG A 20 -5.17 0.38 -13.62
C ARG A 20 -6.06 0.43 -12.40
N ALA A 21 -6.64 -0.71 -12.05
CA ALA A 21 -7.48 -0.79 -10.86
C ALA A 21 -6.68 -0.46 -9.61
N ALA A 22 -5.44 -0.96 -9.52
CA ALA A 22 -4.58 -0.67 -8.39
C ALA A 22 -4.30 0.82 -8.27
N LEU A 23 -3.95 1.47 -9.38
CA LEU A 23 -3.68 2.90 -9.36
C LEU A 23 -4.94 3.70 -9.02
N GLY A 24 -6.10 3.22 -9.48
CA GLY A 24 -7.36 3.85 -9.13
C GLY A 24 -7.69 3.79 -7.66
N LEU A 25 -7.17 2.79 -6.96
CA LEU A 25 -7.39 2.68 -5.52
C LEU A 25 -6.72 3.82 -4.74
N ASN A 26 -5.70 4.45 -5.31
CA ASN A 26 -5.07 5.60 -4.67
C ASN A 26 -6.08 6.70 -4.34
N TRP A 27 -7.13 6.81 -5.14
CA TRP A 27 -8.16 7.82 -4.94
C TRP A 27 -8.94 7.61 -3.64
N ARG A 28 -8.95 6.38 -3.13
CA ARG A 28 -9.72 6.01 -1.94
C ARG A 28 -8.89 5.89 -0.68
N LEU A 29 -7.57 5.97 -0.80
CA LEU A 29 -6.71 5.77 0.37
C LEU A 29 -6.78 6.96 1.30
N ARG A 30 -6.93 6.67 2.59
CA ARG A 30 -6.88 7.69 3.63
C ARG A 30 -5.46 8.06 3.97
N HIS A 31 -4.55 7.11 3.87
CA HIS A 31 -3.13 7.30 4.16
C HIS A 31 -2.33 6.63 3.07
N GLY A 32 -1.26 7.29 2.66
CA GLY A 32 -0.31 6.71 1.73
C GLY A 32 -0.81 6.60 0.30
N SER A 33 -0.06 5.91 -0.48
CA SER A 33 -0.36 5.69 -1.89
C SER A 33 0.21 4.36 -2.35
N LEU A 34 -0.32 3.86 -3.44
CA LEU A 34 0.23 2.69 -4.11
C LEU A 34 1.27 3.16 -5.12
N ALA A 35 2.40 2.46 -5.16
CA ALA A 35 3.48 2.76 -6.07
C ALA A 35 4.17 1.48 -6.49
N ILE A 36 4.84 1.53 -7.63
CA ILE A 36 5.66 0.42 -8.09
C ILE A 36 7.11 0.83 -7.99
N HIS A 37 7.89 0.02 -7.31
CA HIS A 37 9.32 0.24 -7.18
C HIS A 37 10.04 -1.11 -7.30
N SER A 38 11.01 -1.18 -8.20
CA SER A 38 11.73 -2.42 -8.46
C SER A 38 10.77 -3.58 -8.77
N GLN A 39 9.76 -3.31 -9.60
CA GLN A 39 8.76 -4.28 -10.03
C GLN A 39 7.84 -4.76 -8.91
N MET A 40 7.96 -4.19 -7.74
CA MET A 40 7.13 -4.56 -6.60
C MET A 40 6.06 -3.50 -6.37
N LEU A 41 4.81 -3.92 -6.25
CA LEU A 41 3.72 -3.04 -5.87
C LEU A 41 3.78 -2.86 -4.36
N LYS A 42 3.81 -1.61 -3.93
CA LYS A 42 3.96 -1.28 -2.51
C LYS A 42 2.94 -0.23 -2.10
N MET A 43 2.56 -0.25 -0.84
CA MET A 43 1.93 0.89 -0.20
C MET A 43 2.99 1.68 0.54
N THR A 44 3.00 2.99 0.34
CA THR A 44 4.00 3.84 0.95
C THR A 44 3.36 5.12 1.48
N HIS A 45 3.93 5.64 2.54
CA HIS A 45 3.47 6.87 3.15
C HIS A 45 4.66 7.61 3.73
N PHE A 46 4.70 8.93 3.48
CA PHE A 46 5.74 9.78 4.03
C PHE A 46 5.20 10.53 5.23
N LEU A 47 5.94 10.48 6.31
CA LEU A 47 5.59 11.17 7.53
C LEU A 47 6.66 12.19 7.85
N THR A 48 6.23 13.38 8.26
CA THR A 48 7.16 14.40 8.73
C THR A 48 7.61 14.03 10.13
N ALA A 49 8.94 13.96 10.33
CA ALA A 49 9.47 13.51 11.60
C ALA A 49 9.25 14.50 12.74
N LYS A 50 8.94 15.75 12.43
CA LYS A 50 8.72 16.77 13.46
C LYS A 50 7.35 16.62 14.09
N ARG A 51 7.33 16.31 15.37
CA ARG A 51 6.09 16.29 16.16
C ARG A 51 5.08 15.27 15.70
N LEU A 52 5.55 14.11 15.31
CA LEU A 52 4.63 13.04 14.96
C LEU A 52 4.13 12.39 16.25
N PRO A 53 2.84 12.48 16.56
CA PRO A 53 2.32 11.75 17.71
C PRO A 53 2.45 10.25 17.49
N ASP A 54 2.84 9.53 18.54
CA ASP A 54 2.95 8.08 18.45
C ASP A 54 1.64 7.43 18.01
N GLU A 55 0.54 7.99 18.44
CA GLU A 55 -0.78 7.50 18.10
C GLU A 55 -1.05 7.59 16.61
N LEU A 56 -0.62 8.67 15.97
CA LEU A 56 -0.79 8.83 14.53
C LEU A 56 0.09 7.84 13.78
N LEU A 57 1.31 7.63 14.26
CA LEU A 57 2.22 6.66 13.64
C LEU A 57 1.63 5.25 13.69
N VAL A 58 1.11 4.86 14.84
CA VAL A 58 0.47 3.56 15.00
C VAL A 58 -0.73 3.43 14.06
N GLU A 59 -1.56 4.47 14.00
CA GLU A 59 -2.72 4.46 13.12
C GLU A 59 -2.33 4.26 11.66
N VAL A 60 -1.30 4.98 11.21
CA VAL A 60 -0.85 4.88 9.82
C VAL A 60 -0.28 3.49 9.54
N VAL A 61 0.55 2.97 10.43
CA VAL A 61 1.15 1.65 10.23
C VAL A 61 0.07 0.57 10.19
N GLU A 62 -0.88 0.62 11.10
CA GLU A 62 -1.97 -0.35 11.11
C GLU A 62 -2.82 -0.24 9.85
N TYR A 63 -3.13 0.99 9.43
CA TYR A 63 -3.91 1.21 8.22
C TYR A 63 -3.19 0.64 7.00
N LEU A 64 -1.89 0.90 6.86
CA LEU A 64 -1.13 0.40 5.72
C LEU A 64 -1.06 -1.12 5.72
N ALA A 65 -0.85 -1.73 6.88
CA ALA A 65 -0.73 -3.18 6.98
C ALA A 65 -2.06 -3.86 6.62
N LEU A 66 -3.15 -3.40 7.18
CA LEU A 66 -4.47 -3.98 6.92
C LEU A 66 -4.90 -3.76 5.47
N THR A 67 -4.66 -2.56 4.95
CA THR A 67 -5.05 -2.23 3.59
C THR A 67 -4.20 -3.00 2.59
N ALA A 68 -2.90 -3.13 2.85
CA ALA A 68 -2.02 -3.89 1.98
C ALA A 68 -2.44 -5.36 1.91
N ASP A 69 -2.81 -5.94 3.05
CA ASP A 69 -3.28 -7.33 3.09
C ASP A 69 -4.56 -7.49 2.28
N THR A 70 -5.48 -6.55 2.42
CA THR A 70 -6.73 -6.57 1.67
C THR A 70 -6.47 -6.46 0.17
N TYR A 71 -5.58 -5.55 -0.23
CA TYR A 71 -5.28 -5.35 -1.64
C TYR A 71 -4.50 -6.51 -2.23
N GLU A 72 -3.65 -7.15 -1.44
CA GLU A 72 -2.96 -8.35 -1.90
C GLU A 72 -3.96 -9.42 -2.32
N LYS A 73 -4.93 -9.69 -1.47
CA LYS A 73 -5.96 -10.66 -1.77
C LYS A 73 -6.80 -10.25 -2.97
N HIS A 74 -7.13 -8.98 -3.05
CA HIS A 74 -8.03 -8.48 -4.08
C HIS A 74 -7.35 -8.43 -5.45
N LEU A 75 -6.11 -7.95 -5.50
CA LEU A 75 -5.41 -7.73 -6.77
C LEU A 75 -4.74 -8.99 -7.28
N PHE A 76 -4.18 -9.80 -6.41
CA PHE A 76 -3.44 -10.98 -6.83
C PHE A 76 -4.28 -12.25 -6.80
N GLY A 77 -5.46 -12.17 -6.23
CA GLY A 77 -6.37 -13.30 -6.19
C GLY A 77 -5.77 -14.50 -5.48
N VAL A 78 -4.87 -14.25 -4.57
CA VAL A 78 -4.12 -15.31 -3.92
C VAL A 78 -4.83 -15.75 -2.67
N ASP A 79 -6.10 -15.70 -2.69
CA ASP A 79 -6.78 -16.28 -1.57
C ASP A 79 -6.89 -17.76 -1.82
N VAL A 80 -5.80 -18.41 -1.56
CA VAL A 80 -5.73 -19.84 -1.66
C VAL A 80 -6.09 -20.39 -0.31
N SER A 81 -7.23 -20.21 0.06
CA SER A 81 -7.63 -20.84 1.30
C SER A 81 -8.10 -22.24 1.05
#